data_2c818127e03e9ba69ed09a7fbbeb73bd
#
_entry.id   2c818127e03e9ba69ed09a7fbbeb73bd
#
_cell.length_a   1.000
_cell.length_b   1.000
_cell.length_c   1.000
_cell.angle_alpha   90.00
_cell.angle_beta   90.00
_cell.angle_gamma   90.00
#
_symmetry.space_group_name_H-M   'P 1'
#
loop_
_entity.id
_entity.type
_entity.pdbx_description
1 polymer ?
#
loop_
_entity_poly.entity_id
_entity_poly.type
_entity_poly.pdbx_seq_one_letter_code
_entity_poly.pdbx_strand_id
1 'polypeptide(L)'
;MTGGTGEYADADRTAETFEKTAPASCYQIFGHRNPSGQPVRMNDRVFNLEGGVEAGGFLRCVQVDGNGIHPVETKNPVWLTPELREKQAVEDAVIQLRADPAVAEKRFGNISSFNFTREAFREKDWNERTIQARGLYLDTVRNRVAARAYNKFFNIGERPETRWSALQQNLQFPVSCYVKENGFLGLVSWDTEKESLFITTKTDPEGIAALWFRELLRKKSGTDGIRRMEDYLEAHPVTLVFECVDMEHDPHVIEYPESRVILLDIVCNRMEYEKYSYEQMCETAEQLGVEHKELACVLPDWKAFADWYGQVNGKDYTYRGQQIEGFVIEDAAGRMVKLKGVYYRFWKQMRGLAREIAEKGGIDRRHVRLDVEGEAFCSWLTALYQGSGEKPEPRDICELRRRFLEESQRKQ
;
A
#
# COMPACT_ATOMS: atom_id res chain seq x y z
N MET A 1 -43.07 -7.38 23.92
CA MET A 1 -41.82 -6.71 24.32
C MET A 1 -41.70 -5.44 23.47
N THR A 2 -41.84 -4.28 24.06
CA THR A 2 -41.57 -3.02 23.36
C THR A 2 -40.05 -2.92 23.22
N GLY A 3 -39.57 -2.73 22.01
CA GLY A 3 -38.14 -2.52 21.73
C GLY A 3 -37.63 -1.36 22.58
N GLY A 4 -36.48 -1.54 23.22
CA GLY A 4 -35.84 -0.53 24.05
C GLY A 4 -35.55 0.71 23.22
N THR A 5 -36.03 1.87 23.68
CA THR A 5 -35.71 3.19 23.14
C THR A 5 -34.69 3.86 24.04
N GLY A 6 -33.76 4.60 23.49
CA GLY A 6 -32.75 5.36 24.22
C GLY A 6 -31.33 5.08 23.74
N GLU A 7 -30.38 5.83 24.28
CA GLU A 7 -28.96 5.80 23.89
C GLU A 7 -28.12 4.93 24.83
N TYR A 8 -26.90 4.55 24.41
CA TYR A 8 -25.97 3.80 25.24
C TYR A 8 -25.65 4.51 26.57
N ALA A 9 -25.65 5.83 26.57
CA ALA A 9 -25.43 6.65 27.76
C ALA A 9 -26.56 6.63 28.79
N ASP A 10 -27.74 6.09 28.48
CA ASP A 10 -28.96 6.20 29.31
C ASP A 10 -29.06 5.12 30.42
N ALA A 11 -27.95 4.56 30.93
CA ALA A 11 -27.98 3.51 31.95
C ALA A 11 -28.68 3.98 33.24
N ASP A 12 -28.26 5.12 33.81
CA ASP A 12 -28.85 5.69 35.04
C ASP A 12 -30.29 6.07 34.84
N ARG A 13 -30.61 6.74 33.73
CA ARG A 13 -31.99 7.14 33.40
C ARG A 13 -32.92 5.93 33.26
N THR A 14 -32.40 4.83 32.72
CA THR A 14 -33.14 3.56 32.59
C THR A 14 -33.49 3.01 33.95
N ALA A 15 -32.53 2.98 34.89
CA ALA A 15 -32.74 2.51 36.28
C ALA A 15 -33.72 3.40 37.05
N GLU A 16 -33.53 4.74 37.01
CA GLU A 16 -34.42 5.67 37.65
C GLU A 16 -35.86 5.65 37.16
N THR A 17 -36.01 5.54 35.83
CA THR A 17 -37.35 5.46 35.23
C THR A 17 -38.09 4.21 35.68
N PHE A 18 -37.36 3.06 35.69
CA PHE A 18 -37.96 1.82 36.17
C PHE A 18 -38.36 1.90 37.63
N GLU A 19 -37.52 2.44 38.51
CA GLU A 19 -37.86 2.59 39.92
C GLU A 19 -39.14 3.43 40.18
N LYS A 20 -39.32 4.49 39.37
CA LYS A 20 -40.48 5.41 39.49
C LYS A 20 -41.77 4.82 38.92
N THR A 21 -41.67 3.90 37.94
CA THR A 21 -42.86 3.50 37.17
C THR A 21 -43.25 2.03 37.33
N ALA A 22 -42.33 1.16 37.76
CA ALA A 22 -42.57 -0.28 37.82
C ALA A 22 -43.17 -0.72 39.19
N PRO A 23 -44.04 -1.74 39.21
CA PRO A 23 -44.52 -2.33 40.45
C PRO A 23 -43.37 -2.84 41.34
N ALA A 24 -43.55 -2.80 42.67
CA ALA A 24 -42.52 -3.18 43.63
C ALA A 24 -42.06 -4.66 43.49
N SER A 25 -42.89 -5.52 42.94
CA SER A 25 -42.59 -6.92 42.69
C SER A 25 -41.81 -7.20 41.40
N CYS A 26 -41.53 -6.16 40.60
CA CYS A 26 -40.84 -6.30 39.32
C CYS A 26 -39.35 -6.01 39.45
N TYR A 27 -38.55 -6.70 38.67
CA TYR A 27 -37.12 -6.48 38.47
C TYR A 27 -36.84 -6.12 37.02
N GLN A 28 -35.82 -5.28 36.82
CA GLN A 28 -35.31 -4.97 35.47
C GLN A 28 -33.92 -5.54 35.29
N ILE A 29 -33.73 -6.23 34.20
CA ILE A 29 -32.40 -6.71 33.73
C ILE A 29 -32.22 -6.18 32.33
N PHE A 30 -31.14 -5.43 32.10
CA PHE A 30 -30.82 -4.88 30.76
C PHE A 30 -29.33 -4.96 30.48
N GLY A 31 -28.95 -4.80 29.22
CA GLY A 31 -27.58 -4.68 28.73
C GLY A 31 -27.44 -3.62 27.65
N HIS A 32 -26.29 -3.52 27.05
CA HIS A 32 -25.96 -2.59 25.99
C HIS A 32 -26.09 -1.10 26.37
N ARG A 33 -25.89 -0.78 27.65
CA ARG A 33 -25.90 0.59 28.20
C ARG A 33 -25.06 0.64 29.45
N ASN A 34 -23.81 1.10 29.37
CA ASN A 34 -22.97 1.29 30.55
C ASN A 34 -21.70 2.12 30.26
N PRO A 35 -21.83 3.40 29.89
CA PRO A 35 -20.68 4.22 29.53
C PRO A 35 -19.72 4.49 30.69
N SER A 36 -20.24 4.44 31.94
CA SER A 36 -19.47 4.73 33.14
C SER A 36 -18.89 3.50 33.86
N GLY A 37 -19.11 2.28 33.32
CA GLY A 37 -18.63 1.05 33.95
C GLY A 37 -19.28 0.73 35.30
N GLN A 38 -20.58 1.02 35.46
CA GLN A 38 -21.29 0.77 36.66
C GLN A 38 -21.33 -0.72 37.05
N PRO A 39 -21.55 -1.05 38.36
CA PRO A 39 -21.65 -2.45 38.78
C PRO A 39 -22.88 -3.13 38.17
N VAL A 40 -22.85 -4.48 38.14
CA VAL A 40 -23.96 -5.28 37.61
C VAL A 40 -25.26 -5.01 38.39
N ARG A 41 -25.22 -4.85 39.69
CA ARG A 41 -26.35 -4.45 40.53
C ARG A 41 -26.34 -2.95 40.70
N MET A 42 -27.22 -2.24 39.99
CA MET A 42 -27.35 -0.79 40.09
C MET A 42 -28.13 -0.34 41.32
N ASN A 43 -29.16 -1.13 41.67
CA ASN A 43 -29.95 -0.98 42.89
C ASN A 43 -30.63 -2.31 43.26
N ASP A 44 -31.57 -2.29 44.22
CA ASP A 44 -32.19 -3.53 44.69
C ASP A 44 -33.01 -4.28 43.65
N ARG A 45 -33.47 -3.59 42.59
CA ARG A 45 -34.38 -4.17 41.58
C ARG A 45 -33.85 -4.04 40.15
N VAL A 46 -32.70 -3.40 39.96
CA VAL A 46 -32.17 -3.12 38.61
C VAL A 46 -30.77 -3.70 38.43
N PHE A 47 -30.57 -4.46 37.38
CA PHE A 47 -29.33 -5.13 37.06
C PHE A 47 -28.90 -4.79 35.62
N ASN A 48 -27.63 -4.32 35.50
CA ASN A 48 -27.02 -3.97 34.23
C ASN A 48 -26.01 -5.03 33.83
N LEU A 49 -26.32 -5.80 32.77
CA LEU A 49 -25.44 -6.85 32.26
C LEU A 49 -24.37 -6.35 31.29
N GLU A 50 -24.38 -5.04 30.98
CA GLU A 50 -23.30 -4.49 30.14
C GLU A 50 -22.03 -4.33 30.97
N GLY A 51 -21.06 -5.13 30.70
CA GLY A 51 -19.76 -5.19 31.34
C GLY A 51 -18.59 -4.77 30.47
N GLY A 52 -18.80 -4.43 29.20
CA GLY A 52 -17.75 -4.11 28.25
C GLY A 52 -16.79 -5.27 28.01
N VAL A 53 -17.31 -6.50 27.96
CA VAL A 53 -16.48 -7.71 27.85
C VAL A 53 -15.61 -7.73 26.60
N GLU A 54 -16.09 -7.18 25.50
CA GLU A 54 -15.37 -7.03 24.23
C GLU A 54 -14.16 -6.08 24.33
N ALA A 55 -14.15 -5.20 25.35
CA ALA A 55 -13.07 -4.25 25.62
C ALA A 55 -12.26 -4.61 26.89
N GLY A 56 -12.24 -5.90 27.28
CA GLY A 56 -11.48 -6.38 28.44
C GLY A 56 -12.18 -6.19 29.78
N GLY A 57 -13.46 -5.85 29.75
CA GLY A 57 -14.32 -5.77 30.92
C GLY A 57 -14.82 -7.13 31.40
N PHE A 58 -16.06 -7.19 31.83
CA PHE A 58 -16.67 -8.35 32.45
C PHE A 58 -17.79 -8.96 31.60
N LEU A 59 -17.79 -10.28 31.46
CA LEU A 59 -18.99 -11.03 31.08
C LEU A 59 -19.89 -11.14 32.28
N ARG A 60 -21.12 -10.66 32.16
CA ARG A 60 -22.09 -10.55 33.26
C ARG A 60 -23.34 -11.36 33.02
N CYS A 61 -23.81 -12.02 34.03
CA CYS A 61 -25.12 -12.66 34.05
C CYS A 61 -25.77 -12.51 35.43
N VAL A 62 -27.04 -12.87 35.53
CA VAL A 62 -27.75 -13.01 36.78
C VAL A 62 -28.37 -14.40 36.86
N GLN A 63 -28.23 -15.04 38.02
CA GLN A 63 -28.97 -16.24 38.40
C GLN A 63 -30.23 -15.82 39.16
N VAL A 64 -31.38 -16.33 38.74
CA VAL A 64 -32.67 -16.09 39.40
C VAL A 64 -33.16 -17.39 39.99
N ASP A 65 -33.38 -17.41 41.29
CA ASP A 65 -33.89 -18.57 42.01
C ASP A 65 -34.93 -18.16 43.09
N GLY A 66 -35.34 -19.08 43.95
CA GLY A 66 -36.28 -18.83 45.04
C GLY A 66 -35.77 -17.90 46.12
N ASN A 67 -34.48 -17.58 46.15
CA ASN A 67 -33.83 -16.66 47.10
C ASN A 67 -33.59 -15.27 46.53
N GLY A 68 -33.85 -15.07 45.20
CA GLY A 68 -33.72 -13.77 44.57
C GLY A 68 -32.89 -13.77 43.28
N ILE A 69 -32.27 -12.61 43.02
CA ILE A 69 -31.43 -12.38 41.85
C ILE A 69 -29.96 -12.22 42.27
N HIS A 70 -29.12 -13.10 41.81
CA HIS A 70 -27.70 -13.16 42.19
C HIS A 70 -26.83 -12.81 41.00
N PRO A 71 -26.11 -11.68 41.00
CA PRO A 71 -25.20 -11.32 39.93
C PRO A 71 -23.97 -12.23 39.93
N VAL A 72 -23.53 -12.63 38.72
CA VAL A 72 -22.30 -13.36 38.46
C VAL A 72 -21.55 -12.61 37.40
N GLU A 73 -20.28 -12.34 37.62
CA GLU A 73 -19.42 -11.70 36.64
C GLU A 73 -18.03 -12.35 36.60
N THR A 74 -17.46 -12.41 35.41
CA THR A 74 -16.08 -12.88 35.19
C THR A 74 -15.37 -11.93 34.25
N LYS A 75 -14.14 -11.56 34.59
CA LYS A 75 -13.32 -10.67 33.74
C LYS A 75 -12.88 -11.43 32.47
N ASN A 76 -12.84 -10.73 31.33
CA ASN A 76 -12.27 -11.28 30.12
C ASN A 76 -10.73 -11.35 30.25
N PRO A 77 -10.13 -12.54 30.39
CA PRO A 77 -8.68 -12.70 30.59
C PRO A 77 -7.89 -12.69 29.27
N VAL A 78 -8.57 -12.79 28.14
CA VAL A 78 -7.94 -12.93 26.82
C VAL A 78 -8.01 -11.64 25.98
N TRP A 79 -8.59 -10.56 26.54
CA TRP A 79 -8.63 -9.30 25.82
C TRP A 79 -7.23 -8.67 25.76
N LEU A 80 -6.86 -8.23 24.57
CA LEU A 80 -5.61 -7.54 24.32
C LEU A 80 -5.89 -6.05 24.02
N THR A 81 -5.04 -5.15 24.51
CA THR A 81 -5.06 -3.75 24.09
C THR A 81 -4.77 -3.65 22.59
N PRO A 82 -5.19 -2.58 21.90
CA PRO A 82 -4.85 -2.41 20.48
C PRO A 82 -3.35 -2.56 20.22
N GLU A 83 -2.49 -2.05 21.09
CA GLU A 83 -1.02 -2.16 20.98
C GLU A 83 -0.53 -3.60 21.14
N LEU A 84 -1.12 -4.36 22.07
CA LEU A 84 -0.76 -5.78 22.25
C LEU A 84 -1.26 -6.63 21.10
N ARG A 85 -2.44 -6.32 20.52
CA ARG A 85 -2.94 -6.99 19.31
C ARG A 85 -2.03 -6.75 18.13
N GLU A 86 -1.57 -5.51 17.94
CA GLU A 86 -0.65 -5.17 16.86
C GLU A 86 0.70 -5.91 17.05
N LYS A 87 1.26 -5.94 18.26
CA LYS A 87 2.48 -6.71 18.54
C LYS A 87 2.30 -8.19 18.23
N GLN A 88 1.19 -8.80 18.62
CA GLN A 88 0.89 -10.20 18.33
C GLN A 88 0.74 -10.42 16.82
N ALA A 89 0.04 -9.52 16.11
CA ALA A 89 -0.13 -9.61 14.67
C ALA A 89 1.22 -9.54 13.93
N VAL A 90 2.15 -8.69 14.37
CA VAL A 90 3.50 -8.62 13.82
C VAL A 90 4.28 -9.93 14.10
N GLU A 91 4.23 -10.46 15.31
CA GLU A 91 4.89 -11.72 15.68
C GLU A 91 4.39 -12.89 14.83
N ASP A 92 3.06 -13.04 14.72
CA ASP A 92 2.42 -14.06 13.90
C ASP A 92 2.78 -13.90 12.42
N ALA A 93 2.81 -12.67 11.91
CA ALA A 93 3.22 -12.38 10.53
C ALA A 93 4.68 -12.75 10.28
N VAL A 94 5.60 -12.45 11.20
CA VAL A 94 7.03 -12.83 11.08
C VAL A 94 7.18 -14.36 10.98
N ILE A 95 6.45 -15.11 11.82
CA ILE A 95 6.46 -16.57 11.77
C ILE A 95 5.96 -17.08 10.43
N GLN A 96 4.83 -16.56 9.95
CA GLN A 96 4.23 -16.99 8.69
C GLN A 96 5.06 -16.60 7.46
N LEU A 97 5.64 -15.39 7.44
CA LEU A 97 6.49 -14.92 6.35
C LEU A 97 7.79 -15.73 6.25
N ARG A 98 8.39 -16.08 7.39
CA ARG A 98 9.59 -16.95 7.43
C ARG A 98 9.30 -18.40 7.02
N ALA A 99 8.10 -18.88 7.24
CA ALA A 99 7.68 -20.22 6.85
C ALA A 99 7.37 -20.36 5.35
N ASP A 100 7.17 -19.24 4.64
CA ASP A 100 6.82 -19.26 3.21
C ASP A 100 8.08 -19.20 2.32
N PRO A 101 8.40 -20.26 1.54
CA PRO A 101 9.59 -20.29 0.69
C PRO A 101 9.55 -19.26 -0.44
N ALA A 102 8.36 -18.74 -0.76
CA ALA A 102 8.17 -17.69 -1.76
C ALA A 102 8.47 -16.28 -1.22
N VAL A 103 8.80 -16.14 0.07
CA VAL A 103 9.17 -14.88 0.74
C VAL A 103 10.65 -14.91 1.13
N ALA A 104 11.36 -13.83 0.81
CA ALA A 104 12.75 -13.62 1.21
C ALA A 104 12.81 -12.61 2.36
N GLU A 105 13.60 -12.90 3.39
CA GLU A 105 13.95 -11.99 4.48
C GLU A 105 15.37 -11.45 4.28
N LYS A 106 15.54 -10.13 4.46
CA LYS A 106 16.85 -9.49 4.65
C LYS A 106 16.85 -8.79 5.99
N ARG A 107 17.92 -8.98 6.79
CA ARG A 107 18.03 -8.45 8.15
C ARG A 107 18.98 -7.26 8.21
N PHE A 108 18.56 -6.21 8.92
CA PHE A 108 19.28 -4.97 9.15
C PHE A 108 19.18 -4.61 10.65
N GLY A 109 20.04 -5.24 11.46
CA GLY A 109 19.91 -5.16 12.92
C GLY A 109 18.59 -5.78 13.40
N ASN A 110 17.77 -4.99 14.10
CA ASN A 110 16.46 -5.41 14.62
C ASN A 110 15.35 -5.39 13.55
N ILE A 111 15.58 -4.74 12.41
CA ILE A 111 14.61 -4.60 11.33
C ILE A 111 14.86 -5.68 10.27
N SER A 112 13.81 -6.39 9.89
CA SER A 112 13.80 -7.32 8.76
C SER A 112 12.94 -6.78 7.63
N SER A 113 13.47 -6.84 6.39
CA SER A 113 12.74 -6.56 5.16
C SER A 113 12.20 -7.85 4.57
N PHE A 114 10.89 -7.92 4.35
CA PHE A 114 10.23 -9.06 3.73
C PHE A 114 9.76 -8.72 2.32
N ASN A 115 10.16 -9.55 1.36
CA ASN A 115 9.80 -9.38 -0.05
C ASN A 115 9.54 -10.75 -0.69
N PHE A 116 8.63 -10.80 -1.67
CA PHE A 116 8.48 -12.00 -2.50
C PHE A 116 9.78 -12.28 -3.28
N THR A 117 10.09 -13.55 -3.49
CA THR A 117 11.29 -13.98 -4.22
C THR A 117 11.17 -13.68 -5.72
N ARG A 118 12.32 -13.69 -6.44
CA ARG A 118 12.34 -13.59 -7.90
C ARG A 118 11.63 -14.77 -8.56
N GLU A 119 11.70 -15.94 -7.93
CA GLU A 119 11.03 -17.15 -8.38
C GLU A 119 9.51 -17.02 -8.27
N ALA A 120 8.99 -16.62 -7.11
CA ALA A 120 7.57 -16.34 -6.91
C ALA A 120 7.04 -15.32 -7.94
N PHE A 121 7.84 -14.29 -8.27
CA PHE A 121 7.48 -13.33 -9.31
C PHE A 121 7.43 -13.97 -10.71
N ARG A 122 8.40 -14.81 -11.07
CA ARG A 122 8.48 -15.46 -12.38
C ARG A 122 7.37 -16.49 -12.57
N GLU A 123 7.14 -17.32 -11.55
CA GLU A 123 6.12 -18.38 -11.53
C GLU A 123 4.71 -17.83 -11.29
N LYS A 124 4.59 -16.54 -10.95
CA LYS A 124 3.32 -15.89 -10.56
C LYS A 124 2.66 -16.55 -9.34
N ASP A 125 3.48 -17.01 -8.40
CA ASP A 125 3.05 -17.62 -7.15
C ASP A 125 2.64 -16.53 -6.15
N TRP A 126 1.36 -16.16 -6.20
CA TRP A 126 0.77 -15.11 -5.39
C TRP A 126 -0.22 -15.67 -4.39
N ASN A 127 0.14 -15.61 -3.13
CA ASN A 127 -0.70 -15.85 -1.97
C ASN A 127 -0.75 -14.61 -1.07
N GLU A 128 -1.48 -14.65 0.03
CA GLU A 128 -1.61 -13.52 0.95
C GLU A 128 -0.24 -13.02 1.46
N ARG A 129 0.69 -13.92 1.77
CA ARG A 129 2.02 -13.60 2.27
C ARG A 129 2.89 -12.93 1.21
N THR A 130 2.95 -13.48 0.01
CA THR A 130 3.72 -12.90 -1.11
C THR A 130 3.14 -11.56 -1.57
N ILE A 131 1.81 -11.37 -1.45
CA ILE A 131 1.15 -10.09 -1.73
C ILE A 131 1.54 -9.04 -0.69
N GLN A 132 1.56 -9.41 0.59
CA GLN A 132 1.94 -8.53 1.69
C GLN A 132 3.45 -8.24 1.72
N ALA A 133 4.28 -9.23 1.35
CA ALA A 133 5.74 -9.11 1.34
C ALA A 133 6.24 -8.24 0.18
N ARG A 134 5.99 -6.93 0.27
CA ARG A 134 6.42 -5.92 -0.71
C ARG A 134 6.71 -4.59 -0.03
N GLY A 135 7.98 -4.35 0.28
CA GLY A 135 8.36 -3.15 1.02
C GLY A 135 7.80 -3.19 2.45
N LEU A 136 7.79 -4.35 3.06
CA LEU A 136 7.37 -4.57 4.45
C LEU A 136 8.62 -4.72 5.31
N TYR A 137 8.78 -3.80 6.26
CA TYR A 137 9.86 -3.77 7.21
C TYR A 137 9.30 -3.94 8.62
N LEU A 138 9.74 -5.00 9.31
CA LEU A 138 9.29 -5.33 10.65
C LEU A 138 10.45 -5.27 11.63
N ASP A 139 10.28 -4.55 12.74
CA ASP A 139 11.15 -4.67 13.91
C ASP A 139 10.77 -5.95 14.65
N THR A 140 11.58 -6.99 14.44
CA THR A 140 11.32 -8.33 14.96
C THR A 140 11.69 -8.53 16.43
N VAL A 141 12.27 -7.52 17.05
CA VAL A 141 12.58 -7.50 18.49
C VAL A 141 11.45 -6.83 19.28
N ARG A 142 10.89 -5.73 18.72
CA ARG A 142 9.81 -4.98 19.37
C ARG A 142 8.42 -5.34 18.87
N ASN A 143 8.34 -6.23 17.89
CA ASN A 143 7.10 -6.65 17.24
C ASN A 143 6.27 -5.45 16.76
N ARG A 144 6.87 -4.64 15.86
CA ARG A 144 6.19 -3.48 15.26
C ARG A 144 6.52 -3.36 13.77
N VAL A 145 5.65 -2.70 13.02
CA VAL A 145 5.92 -2.31 11.65
C VAL A 145 6.85 -1.08 11.67
N ALA A 146 8.06 -1.24 11.13
CA ALA A 146 9.05 -0.15 11.03
C ALA A 146 8.80 0.72 9.79
N ALA A 147 8.44 0.10 8.67
CA ALA A 147 7.97 0.78 7.46
C ALA A 147 7.16 -0.19 6.61
N ARG A 148 6.22 0.34 5.83
CA ARG A 148 5.41 -0.50 4.95
C ARG A 148 4.97 0.28 3.71
N ALA A 149 5.04 -0.41 2.55
CA ALA A 149 4.49 0.07 1.29
C ALA A 149 3.11 -0.54 1.01
N TYR A 150 2.68 -0.42 -0.24
CA TYR A 150 1.49 -1.11 -0.74
C TYR A 150 1.64 -2.62 -0.73
N ASN A 151 0.58 -3.32 -0.46
CA ASN A 151 0.44 -4.70 -0.88
C ASN A 151 0.63 -4.81 -2.41
N LYS A 152 1.09 -5.98 -2.88
CA LYS A 152 1.25 -6.21 -4.32
C LYS A 152 -0.12 -6.11 -5.01
N PHE A 153 -0.23 -5.25 -6.01
CA PHE A 153 -1.39 -5.14 -6.89
C PHE A 153 -0.99 -5.36 -8.36
N PHE A 154 -1.94 -5.69 -9.22
CA PHE A 154 -1.70 -6.34 -10.50
C PHE A 154 -2.21 -5.50 -11.66
N ASN A 155 -1.74 -5.81 -12.89
CA ASN A 155 -2.29 -5.18 -14.08
C ASN A 155 -3.69 -5.73 -14.37
N ILE A 156 -4.49 -4.95 -15.08
CA ILE A 156 -5.75 -5.43 -15.65
C ILE A 156 -5.46 -6.67 -16.52
N GLY A 157 -6.18 -7.76 -16.28
CA GLY A 157 -6.04 -9.04 -16.97
C GLY A 157 -4.91 -9.95 -16.50
N GLU A 158 -4.07 -9.51 -15.52
CA GLU A 158 -2.93 -10.30 -15.02
C GLU A 158 -3.37 -11.46 -14.10
N ARG A 159 -4.49 -11.29 -13.39
CA ARG A 159 -5.04 -12.23 -12.40
C ARG A 159 -6.53 -12.50 -12.67
N PRO A 160 -7.10 -13.60 -12.15
CA PRO A 160 -8.52 -13.84 -12.27
C PRO A 160 -9.38 -12.67 -11.80
N GLU A 161 -9.04 -12.08 -10.62
CA GLU A 161 -9.73 -10.96 -9.99
C GLU A 161 -9.54 -9.62 -10.72
N THR A 162 -8.54 -9.51 -11.61
CA THR A 162 -8.29 -8.32 -12.43
C THR A 162 -8.72 -8.48 -13.89
N ARG A 163 -9.35 -9.60 -14.24
CA ARG A 163 -9.95 -9.79 -15.58
C ARG A 163 -11.10 -8.83 -15.78
N TRP A 164 -11.35 -8.46 -17.03
CA TRP A 164 -12.37 -7.49 -17.39
C TRP A 164 -13.76 -7.81 -16.81
N SER A 165 -14.20 -9.06 -16.91
CA SER A 165 -15.46 -9.52 -16.34
C SER A 165 -15.50 -9.47 -14.81
N ALA A 166 -14.38 -9.73 -14.15
CA ALA A 166 -14.30 -9.64 -12.69
C ALA A 166 -14.29 -8.17 -12.23
N LEU A 167 -13.60 -7.29 -12.94
CA LEU A 167 -13.61 -5.85 -12.66
C LEU A 167 -15.02 -5.28 -12.82
N GLN A 168 -15.76 -5.69 -13.86
CA GLN A 168 -17.15 -5.26 -14.07
C GLN A 168 -18.08 -5.61 -12.90
N GLN A 169 -17.83 -6.74 -12.26
CA GLN A 169 -18.65 -7.21 -11.14
C GLN A 169 -18.23 -6.64 -9.79
N ASN A 170 -16.95 -6.33 -9.62
CA ASN A 170 -16.38 -6.12 -8.29
C ASN A 170 -15.84 -4.70 -8.05
N LEU A 171 -15.65 -3.87 -9.09
CA LEU A 171 -15.22 -2.48 -8.88
C LEU A 171 -16.32 -1.68 -8.19
N GLN A 172 -15.92 -0.97 -7.15
CA GLN A 172 -16.78 -0.03 -6.42
C GLN A 172 -16.52 1.39 -6.92
N PHE A 173 -17.60 2.05 -7.35
CA PHE A 173 -17.52 3.41 -7.88
C PHE A 173 -17.79 4.47 -6.82
N PRO A 174 -17.23 5.69 -6.96
CA PRO A 174 -16.40 6.15 -8.06
C PRO A 174 -15.01 5.52 -8.07
N VAL A 175 -14.38 5.48 -9.25
CA VAL A 175 -13.01 5.00 -9.44
C VAL A 175 -12.11 6.18 -9.75
N SER A 176 -11.00 6.29 -9.02
CA SER A 176 -9.96 7.29 -9.21
C SER A 176 -8.82 6.74 -10.07
N CYS A 177 -8.41 7.49 -11.09
CA CYS A 177 -7.30 7.15 -11.97
C CYS A 177 -6.14 8.12 -11.72
N TYR A 178 -5.03 7.61 -11.19
CA TYR A 178 -3.83 8.38 -10.92
C TYR A 178 -2.78 8.14 -12.00
N VAL A 179 -2.07 9.19 -12.39
CA VAL A 179 -0.90 9.05 -13.28
C VAL A 179 0.11 8.14 -12.61
N LYS A 180 0.54 7.11 -13.34
CA LYS A 180 1.59 6.23 -12.85
C LYS A 180 2.93 6.74 -13.31
N GLU A 181 3.68 7.26 -12.39
CA GLU A 181 5.05 7.68 -12.59
C GLU A 181 5.99 6.47 -12.77
N ASN A 182 7.15 6.71 -13.37
CA ASN A 182 8.08 5.66 -13.77
C ASN A 182 9.46 5.85 -13.13
N GLY A 183 9.62 5.34 -11.96
CA GLY A 183 10.83 5.32 -11.16
C GLY A 183 10.94 4.04 -10.32
N PHE A 184 11.48 4.17 -9.14
CA PHE A 184 11.51 3.12 -8.12
C PHE A 184 10.91 3.59 -6.80
N LEU A 185 10.46 2.64 -5.99
CA LEU A 185 9.76 2.93 -4.74
C LEU A 185 10.75 3.34 -3.65
N GLY A 186 10.53 4.52 -3.08
CA GLY A 186 11.17 5.02 -1.86
C GLY A 186 10.21 5.02 -0.69
N LEU A 187 10.69 4.73 0.50
CA LEU A 187 9.92 4.71 1.75
C LEU A 187 10.62 5.56 2.79
N VAL A 188 9.84 6.36 3.51
CA VAL A 188 10.34 7.17 4.64
C VAL A 188 9.42 6.96 5.82
N SER A 189 9.98 6.54 6.95
CA SER A 189 9.28 6.41 8.23
C SER A 189 10.17 6.89 9.37
N TRP A 190 9.72 6.75 10.61
CA TRP A 190 10.48 7.14 11.79
C TRP A 190 11.15 5.94 12.46
N ASP A 191 12.47 6.03 12.66
CA ASP A 191 13.22 5.08 13.49
C ASP A 191 13.28 5.61 14.93
N THR A 192 12.43 5.10 15.79
CA THR A 192 12.35 5.54 17.20
C THR A 192 13.56 5.17 18.06
N GLU A 193 14.47 4.31 17.56
CA GLU A 193 15.71 4.00 18.27
C GLU A 193 16.81 5.00 17.97
N LYS A 194 16.88 5.39 16.70
CA LYS A 194 17.89 6.34 16.21
C LYS A 194 17.40 7.77 16.27
N GLU A 195 16.13 7.98 16.61
CA GLU A 195 15.46 9.30 16.60
C GLU A 195 15.73 10.03 15.29
N SER A 196 15.50 9.34 14.17
CA SER A 196 15.81 9.84 12.83
C SER A 196 14.93 9.19 11.76
N LEU A 197 14.92 9.77 10.55
CA LEU A 197 14.25 9.18 9.42
C LEU A 197 14.82 7.82 9.04
N PHE A 198 13.98 6.80 8.93
CA PHE A 198 14.29 5.53 8.29
C PHE A 198 13.97 5.64 6.80
N ILE A 199 15.00 5.90 5.99
CA ILE A 199 14.88 6.07 4.53
C ILE A 199 15.37 4.81 3.84
N THR A 200 14.49 4.17 3.08
CA THR A 200 14.75 2.90 2.41
C THR A 200 14.09 2.82 1.04
N THR A 201 14.38 1.78 0.30
CA THR A 201 13.62 1.37 -0.90
C THR A 201 12.69 0.20 -0.57
N LYS A 202 12.11 -0.39 -1.59
CA LYS A 202 11.24 -1.57 -1.42
C LYS A 202 11.93 -2.75 -0.69
N THR A 203 13.26 -2.91 -0.80
CA THR A 203 13.94 -4.13 -0.37
C THR A 203 15.14 -3.94 0.54
N ASP A 204 15.76 -2.76 0.50
CA ASP A 204 17.10 -2.58 1.07
C ASP A 204 17.34 -1.12 1.48
N PRO A 205 17.59 -0.83 2.78
CA PRO A 205 17.91 0.51 3.25
C PRO A 205 19.38 0.90 3.02
N GLU A 206 20.26 -0.08 2.74
CA GLU A 206 21.71 0.11 2.60
C GLU A 206 22.16 -0.01 1.14
N GLY A 207 21.26 -0.42 0.24
CA GLY A 207 21.56 -0.56 -1.18
C GLY A 207 21.76 0.78 -1.89
N ILE A 208 22.45 0.73 -3.04
CA ILE A 208 22.78 1.94 -3.82
C ILE A 208 21.53 2.78 -4.18
N ALA A 209 20.41 2.15 -4.51
CA ALA A 209 19.17 2.87 -4.81
C ALA A 209 18.61 3.61 -3.58
N ALA A 210 18.83 3.11 -2.36
CA ALA A 210 18.45 3.81 -1.14
C ALA A 210 19.34 5.04 -0.89
N LEU A 211 20.61 4.98 -1.28
CA LEU A 211 21.52 6.14 -1.24
C LEU A 211 21.06 7.20 -2.24
N TRP A 212 20.80 6.85 -3.49
CA TRP A 212 20.29 7.78 -4.51
C TRP A 212 18.97 8.43 -4.07
N PHE A 213 18.04 7.63 -3.56
CA PHE A 213 16.77 8.16 -3.04
C PHE A 213 16.98 9.15 -1.90
N ARG A 214 17.85 8.82 -0.94
CA ARG A 214 18.18 9.69 0.20
C ARG A 214 18.80 11.01 -0.25
N GLU A 215 19.71 10.97 -1.20
CA GLU A 215 20.34 12.17 -1.77
C GLU A 215 19.33 13.03 -2.52
N LEU A 216 18.54 12.41 -3.40
CA LEU A 216 17.52 13.12 -4.17
C LEU A 216 16.41 13.71 -3.28
N LEU A 217 15.96 12.97 -2.27
CA LEU A 217 14.98 13.45 -1.29
C LEU A 217 15.52 14.70 -0.57
N ARG A 218 16.76 14.66 -0.09
CA ARG A 218 17.40 15.82 0.56
C ARG A 218 17.56 17.00 -0.39
N LYS A 219 17.97 16.75 -1.63
CA LYS A 219 18.13 17.77 -2.66
C LYS A 219 16.82 18.48 -2.99
N LYS A 220 15.72 17.71 -3.10
CA LYS A 220 14.40 18.24 -3.45
C LYS A 220 13.67 18.90 -2.28
N SER A 221 13.77 18.34 -1.07
CA SER A 221 13.09 18.86 0.12
C SER A 221 13.85 19.96 0.84
N GLY A 222 15.17 20.02 0.68
CA GLY A 222 16.04 20.91 1.46
C GLY A 222 16.05 20.59 2.96
N THR A 223 16.81 21.34 3.73
CA THR A 223 16.93 21.13 5.19
C THR A 223 15.60 21.28 5.92
N ASP A 224 14.82 22.31 5.56
CA ASP A 224 13.54 22.59 6.20
C ASP A 224 12.48 21.53 5.87
N GLY A 225 12.47 21.00 4.64
CA GLY A 225 11.57 19.92 4.25
C GLY A 225 11.90 18.61 4.98
N ILE A 226 13.17 18.28 5.13
CA ILE A 226 13.60 17.11 5.91
C ILE A 226 13.16 17.25 7.36
N ARG A 227 13.38 18.42 7.98
CA ARG A 227 12.94 18.68 9.35
C ARG A 227 11.43 18.55 9.51
N ARG A 228 10.63 19.09 8.58
CA ARG A 228 9.16 18.89 8.62
C ARG A 228 8.76 17.41 8.53
N MET A 229 9.48 16.60 7.75
CA MET A 229 9.25 15.15 7.69
C MET A 229 9.62 14.47 9.02
N GLU A 230 10.72 14.87 9.67
CA GLU A 230 11.12 14.36 10.99
C GLU A 230 10.04 14.66 12.03
N ASP A 231 9.65 15.93 12.17
CA ASP A 231 8.60 16.37 13.12
C ASP A 231 7.27 15.65 12.86
N TYR A 232 6.90 15.47 11.59
CA TYR A 232 5.66 14.79 11.22
C TYR A 232 5.70 13.29 11.54
N LEU A 233 6.76 12.59 11.14
CA LEU A 233 6.88 11.14 11.28
C LEU A 233 7.17 10.69 12.71
N GLU A 234 7.77 11.54 13.53
CA GLU A 234 7.90 11.31 14.97
C GLU A 234 6.51 11.26 15.65
N ALA A 235 5.60 12.15 15.23
CA ALA A 235 4.25 12.24 15.80
C ALA A 235 3.27 11.22 15.20
N HIS A 236 3.53 10.72 13.99
CA HIS A 236 2.59 9.86 13.24
C HIS A 236 3.26 8.54 12.84
N PRO A 237 2.75 7.38 13.33
CA PRO A 237 3.29 6.06 12.99
C PRO A 237 2.87 5.63 11.58
N VAL A 238 3.40 6.30 10.57
CA VAL A 238 3.10 6.06 9.15
C VAL A 238 4.37 5.94 8.32
N THR A 239 4.23 5.46 7.11
CA THR A 239 5.25 5.46 6.07
C THR A 239 4.83 6.37 4.93
N LEU A 240 5.64 7.36 4.59
CA LEU A 240 5.54 8.12 3.36
C LEU A 240 6.07 7.27 2.21
N VAL A 241 5.22 6.97 1.23
CA VAL A 241 5.55 6.13 0.08
C VAL A 241 5.78 7.02 -1.12
N PHE A 242 6.99 7.00 -1.68
CA PHE A 242 7.39 7.83 -2.81
C PHE A 242 7.68 7.01 -4.07
N GLU A 243 7.45 7.60 -5.24
CA GLU A 243 8.15 7.23 -6.47
C GLU A 243 9.37 8.13 -6.62
N CYS A 244 10.55 7.51 -6.67
CA CYS A 244 11.81 8.18 -6.94
C CYS A 244 12.08 8.08 -8.44
N VAL A 245 11.99 9.20 -9.14
CA VAL A 245 12.36 9.35 -10.55
C VAL A 245 13.77 9.93 -10.59
N ASP A 246 14.77 9.08 -10.77
CA ASP A 246 16.17 9.47 -10.82
C ASP A 246 16.68 9.36 -12.26
N MET A 247 16.74 10.50 -12.94
CA MET A 247 17.20 10.58 -14.33
C MET A 247 18.71 10.52 -14.47
N GLU A 248 19.44 10.69 -13.37
CA GLU A 248 20.90 10.70 -13.35
C GLU A 248 21.48 9.29 -13.18
N HIS A 249 20.94 8.51 -12.21
CA HIS A 249 21.55 7.23 -11.83
C HIS A 249 20.74 6.01 -12.30
N ASP A 250 19.43 6.11 -12.43
CA ASP A 250 18.58 5.00 -12.86
C ASP A 250 17.47 5.49 -13.82
N PRO A 251 17.85 5.98 -15.01
CA PRO A 251 16.87 6.38 -16.02
C PRO A 251 16.01 5.17 -16.40
N HIS A 252 14.69 5.35 -16.29
CA HIS A 252 13.72 4.34 -16.64
C HIS A 252 13.26 4.52 -18.09
N VAL A 253 12.06 4.00 -18.42
CA VAL A 253 11.52 4.02 -19.77
C VAL A 253 10.97 5.40 -20.18
N ILE A 254 10.35 6.10 -19.22
CA ILE A 254 9.77 7.42 -19.45
C ILE A 254 10.84 8.48 -19.19
N GLU A 255 11.02 9.39 -20.14
CA GLU A 255 11.91 10.54 -19.98
C GLU A 255 11.19 11.66 -19.24
N TYR A 256 11.83 12.16 -18.20
CA TYR A 256 11.39 13.33 -17.46
C TYR A 256 12.41 14.47 -17.66
N PRO A 257 11.98 15.74 -17.62
CA PRO A 257 12.89 16.87 -17.79
C PRO A 257 13.90 17.00 -16.64
N GLU A 258 13.54 16.46 -15.47
CA GLU A 258 14.39 16.44 -14.28
C GLU A 258 14.04 15.27 -13.33
N SER A 259 14.97 14.96 -12.43
CA SER A 259 14.70 13.98 -11.36
C SER A 259 13.67 14.51 -10.37
N ARG A 260 12.75 13.66 -9.90
CA ARG A 260 11.61 14.01 -9.03
C ARG A 260 11.45 13.01 -7.89
N VAL A 261 10.88 13.48 -6.79
CA VAL A 261 10.44 12.65 -5.66
C VAL A 261 8.98 12.95 -5.41
N ILE A 262 8.11 11.97 -5.67
CA ILE A 262 6.66 12.18 -5.75
C ILE A 262 5.99 11.32 -4.68
N LEU A 263 5.33 11.94 -3.70
CA LEU A 263 4.55 11.25 -2.68
C LEU A 263 3.36 10.54 -3.34
N LEU A 264 3.33 9.23 -3.22
CA LEU A 264 2.28 8.40 -3.78
C LEU A 264 1.14 8.17 -2.79
N ASP A 265 1.48 7.85 -1.54
CA ASP A 265 0.52 7.62 -0.45
C ASP A 265 1.20 7.70 0.92
N ILE A 266 0.37 7.74 1.95
CA ILE A 266 0.76 7.65 3.35
C ILE A 266 0.11 6.39 3.92
N VAL A 267 0.92 5.42 4.31
CA VAL A 267 0.46 4.10 4.77
C VAL A 267 0.70 3.98 6.27
N CYS A 268 -0.33 3.56 7.02
CA CYS A 268 -0.22 3.34 8.46
C CYS A 268 0.75 2.19 8.77
N ASN A 269 1.63 2.37 9.76
CA ASN A 269 2.57 1.34 10.22
C ASN A 269 1.89 0.30 11.10
N ARG A 270 0.95 -0.46 10.48
CA ARG A 270 0.17 -1.54 11.11
C ARG A 270 0.17 -2.78 10.22
N MET A 271 -0.09 -3.96 10.81
CA MET A 271 -0.22 -5.20 10.04
C MET A 271 -1.51 -5.23 9.21
N GLU A 272 -2.60 -4.71 9.72
CA GLU A 272 -3.78 -4.41 8.91
C GLU A 272 -3.46 -3.27 7.95
N TYR A 273 -3.74 -3.48 6.64
CA TYR A 273 -3.41 -2.48 5.63
C TYR A 273 -4.39 -1.33 5.65
N GLU A 274 -3.89 -0.16 5.97
CA GLU A 274 -4.63 1.09 6.00
C GLU A 274 -3.76 2.21 5.41
N LYS A 275 -4.37 3.12 4.67
CA LYS A 275 -3.70 4.31 4.14
C LYS A 275 -4.59 5.54 4.25
N TYR A 276 -4.00 6.69 4.17
CA TYR A 276 -4.72 7.97 4.15
C TYR A 276 -5.57 8.11 2.89
N SER A 277 -6.63 8.91 2.98
CA SER A 277 -7.39 9.33 1.80
C SER A 277 -6.51 10.18 0.87
N TYR A 278 -6.93 10.33 -0.38
CA TYR A 278 -6.21 11.18 -1.33
C TYR A 278 -6.12 12.63 -0.83
N GLU A 279 -7.19 13.15 -0.27
CA GLU A 279 -7.28 14.51 0.28
C GLU A 279 -6.31 14.70 1.45
N GLN A 280 -6.31 13.77 2.41
CA GLN A 280 -5.38 13.79 3.55
C GLN A 280 -3.91 13.70 3.10
N MET A 281 -3.65 12.88 2.08
CA MET A 281 -2.31 12.75 1.52
C MET A 281 -1.87 14.06 0.84
N CYS A 282 -2.75 14.73 0.08
CA CYS A 282 -2.47 16.03 -0.54
C CYS A 282 -2.19 17.12 0.51
N GLU A 283 -3.03 17.23 1.52
CA GLU A 283 -2.84 18.18 2.64
C GLU A 283 -1.49 17.95 3.34
N THR A 284 -1.15 16.70 3.60
CA THR A 284 0.15 16.36 4.19
C THR A 284 1.31 16.68 3.25
N ALA A 285 1.18 16.41 1.95
CA ALA A 285 2.20 16.73 0.96
C ALA A 285 2.48 18.23 0.90
N GLU A 286 1.43 19.07 0.95
CA GLU A 286 1.55 20.52 1.03
C GLU A 286 2.28 20.98 2.30
N GLN A 287 1.93 20.42 3.47
CA GLN A 287 2.59 20.70 4.75
C GLN A 287 4.08 20.35 4.71
N LEU A 288 4.42 19.21 4.11
CA LEU A 288 5.80 18.75 3.98
C LEU A 288 6.55 19.50 2.86
N GLY A 289 5.86 20.13 1.93
CA GLY A 289 6.43 20.81 0.78
C GLY A 289 6.99 19.82 -0.25
N VAL A 290 6.28 18.71 -0.50
CA VAL A 290 6.68 17.68 -1.48
C VAL A 290 5.64 17.56 -2.60
N GLU A 291 6.10 17.16 -3.78
CA GLU A 291 5.21 16.80 -4.87
C GLU A 291 4.41 15.54 -4.51
N HIS A 292 3.18 15.43 -5.00
CA HIS A 292 2.34 14.26 -4.80
C HIS A 292 1.78 13.71 -6.12
N LYS A 293 1.27 12.47 -6.08
CA LYS A 293 0.66 11.79 -7.24
C LYS A 293 -0.48 12.62 -7.83
N GLU A 294 -0.57 12.62 -9.15
CA GLU A 294 -1.58 13.37 -9.89
C GLU A 294 -2.84 12.53 -10.12
N LEU A 295 -4.00 13.08 -9.74
CA LEU A 295 -5.31 12.54 -10.08
C LEU A 295 -5.67 12.98 -11.52
N ALA A 296 -5.66 12.02 -12.44
CA ALA A 296 -5.97 12.29 -13.83
C ALA A 296 -7.47 12.44 -14.08
N CYS A 297 -8.28 11.55 -13.51
CA CYS A 297 -9.74 11.63 -13.59
C CYS A 297 -10.41 10.78 -12.50
N VAL A 298 -11.70 11.07 -12.28
CA VAL A 298 -12.61 10.27 -11.47
C VAL A 298 -13.73 9.76 -12.37
N LEU A 299 -13.99 8.47 -12.33
CA LEU A 299 -14.96 7.79 -13.17
C LEU A 299 -16.14 7.33 -12.30
N PRO A 300 -17.36 7.84 -12.54
CA PRO A 300 -18.48 7.65 -11.61
C PRO A 300 -19.12 6.27 -11.70
N ASP A 301 -18.96 5.56 -12.81
CA ASP A 301 -19.63 4.28 -13.08
C ASP A 301 -18.82 3.41 -14.07
N TRP A 302 -19.31 2.17 -14.25
CA TRP A 302 -18.70 1.21 -15.17
C TRP A 302 -18.69 1.70 -16.62
N LYS A 303 -19.73 2.39 -17.07
CA LYS A 303 -19.78 2.89 -18.47
C LYS A 303 -18.67 3.91 -18.72
N ALA A 304 -18.53 4.88 -17.82
CA ALA A 304 -17.45 5.88 -17.90
C ALA A 304 -16.07 5.21 -17.86
N PHE A 305 -15.90 4.19 -16.98
CA PHE A 305 -14.66 3.42 -16.91
C PHE A 305 -14.36 2.67 -18.20
N ALA A 306 -15.35 1.98 -18.78
CA ALA A 306 -15.18 1.23 -20.02
C ALA A 306 -14.85 2.14 -21.21
N ASP A 307 -15.54 3.28 -21.32
CA ASP A 307 -15.30 4.28 -22.38
C ASP A 307 -13.87 4.86 -22.25
N TRP A 308 -13.45 5.24 -21.04
CA TRP A 308 -12.10 5.74 -20.76
C TRP A 308 -11.04 4.67 -21.06
N TYR A 309 -11.25 3.44 -20.58
CA TYR A 309 -10.33 2.32 -20.85
C TYR A 309 -10.15 2.08 -22.36
N GLY A 310 -11.23 2.13 -23.13
CA GLY A 310 -11.19 2.00 -24.59
C GLY A 310 -10.40 3.12 -25.30
N GLN A 311 -10.31 4.29 -24.68
CA GLN A 311 -9.50 5.39 -25.19
C GLN A 311 -8.01 5.22 -24.90
N VAL A 312 -7.67 4.66 -23.73
CA VAL A 312 -6.29 4.57 -23.23
C VAL A 312 -5.61 3.25 -23.58
N ASN A 313 -6.34 2.13 -23.47
CA ASN A 313 -5.75 0.81 -23.64
C ASN A 313 -5.53 0.46 -25.13
N GLY A 314 -4.34 -0.03 -25.43
CA GLY A 314 -3.98 -0.52 -26.78
C GLY A 314 -3.67 0.59 -27.79
N LYS A 315 -3.54 1.83 -27.36
CA LYS A 315 -3.17 2.98 -28.20
C LYS A 315 -1.87 3.60 -27.70
N ASP A 316 -1.21 4.35 -28.56
CA ASP A 316 -0.10 5.24 -28.16
C ASP A 316 -0.69 6.50 -27.50
N TYR A 317 -1.04 6.34 -26.23
CA TYR A 317 -1.72 7.36 -25.44
C TYR A 317 -0.70 8.27 -24.77
N THR A 318 -0.87 9.57 -24.93
CA THR A 318 -0.14 10.60 -24.18
C THR A 318 -1.06 11.30 -23.19
N TYR A 319 -0.57 11.56 -22.00
CA TYR A 319 -1.28 12.35 -21.01
C TYR A 319 -0.72 13.78 -21.01
N ARG A 320 -1.57 14.76 -21.29
CA ARG A 320 -1.15 16.18 -21.46
C ARG A 320 0.05 16.36 -22.41
N GLY A 321 0.07 15.58 -23.49
CA GLY A 321 1.12 15.63 -24.51
C GLY A 321 2.43 14.95 -24.13
N GLN A 322 2.48 14.26 -22.99
CA GLN A 322 3.67 13.52 -22.52
C GLN A 322 3.40 12.02 -22.46
N GLN A 323 4.43 11.24 -22.72
CA GLN A 323 4.40 9.79 -22.49
C GLN A 323 4.43 9.50 -20.99
N ILE A 324 3.60 8.55 -20.56
CA ILE A 324 3.53 8.10 -19.16
C ILE A 324 3.67 6.57 -19.09
N GLU A 325 4.00 6.03 -17.91
CA GLU A 325 3.97 4.57 -17.73
C GLU A 325 2.55 4.02 -17.90
N GLY A 326 1.55 4.77 -17.50
CA GLY A 326 0.15 4.41 -17.52
C GLY A 326 -0.62 5.00 -16.34
N PHE A 327 -1.53 4.20 -15.75
CA PHE A 327 -2.36 4.64 -14.62
C PHE A 327 -2.40 3.61 -13.50
N VAL A 328 -2.53 4.10 -12.28
CA VAL A 328 -3.03 3.35 -11.14
C VAL A 328 -4.50 3.70 -10.97
N ILE A 329 -5.34 2.69 -10.94
CA ILE A 329 -6.79 2.79 -10.83
C ILE A 329 -7.15 2.28 -9.45
N GLU A 330 -7.83 3.11 -8.68
CA GLU A 330 -8.25 2.81 -7.31
C GLU A 330 -9.76 2.96 -7.20
N ASP A 331 -10.43 1.93 -6.68
CA ASP A 331 -11.88 1.95 -6.47
C ASP A 331 -12.25 2.56 -5.10
N ALA A 332 -13.54 2.80 -4.88
CA ALA A 332 -14.04 3.39 -3.63
C ALA A 332 -13.78 2.51 -2.38
N ALA A 333 -13.44 1.22 -2.55
CA ALA A 333 -13.01 0.33 -1.47
C ALA A 333 -11.47 0.30 -1.29
N GLY A 334 -10.72 1.12 -2.03
CA GLY A 334 -9.25 1.17 -1.97
C GLY A 334 -8.55 0.02 -2.71
N ARG A 335 -9.27 -0.76 -3.53
CA ARG A 335 -8.66 -1.78 -4.38
C ARG A 335 -7.96 -1.14 -5.56
N MET A 336 -6.71 -1.56 -5.82
CA MET A 336 -5.89 -0.99 -6.87
C MET A 336 -5.60 -1.98 -7.99
N VAL A 337 -5.66 -1.50 -9.24
CA VAL A 337 -5.16 -2.19 -10.43
C VAL A 337 -4.31 -1.24 -11.28
N LYS A 338 -3.51 -1.79 -12.21
CA LYS A 338 -2.64 -1.02 -13.09
C LYS A 338 -3.09 -1.16 -14.53
N LEU A 339 -3.02 -0.05 -15.24
CA LEU A 339 -3.09 -0.01 -16.70
C LEU A 339 -1.78 0.58 -17.24
N LYS A 340 -1.00 -0.21 -17.96
CA LYS A 340 0.27 0.23 -18.54
C LYS A 340 0.10 0.55 -20.02
N GLY A 341 0.62 1.70 -20.43
CA GLY A 341 0.58 2.17 -21.82
C GLY A 341 1.34 1.26 -22.79
N VAL A 342 0.97 1.31 -24.07
CA VAL A 342 1.63 0.54 -25.15
C VAL A 342 3.08 0.95 -25.28
N TYR A 343 3.34 2.26 -25.36
CA TYR A 343 4.66 2.86 -25.41
C TYR A 343 5.59 2.34 -24.30
N TYR A 344 5.12 2.40 -23.05
CA TYR A 344 5.90 1.90 -21.92
C TYR A 344 6.17 0.40 -22.01
N ARG A 345 5.17 -0.42 -22.37
CA ARG A 345 5.34 -1.88 -22.48
C ARG A 345 6.36 -2.24 -23.54
N PHE A 346 6.30 -1.57 -24.69
CA PHE A 346 7.24 -1.76 -25.80
C PHE A 346 8.68 -1.43 -25.35
N TRP A 347 8.93 -0.23 -24.89
CA TRP A 347 10.28 0.19 -24.50
C TRP A 347 10.82 -0.53 -23.26
N LYS A 348 9.95 -0.99 -22.37
CA LYS A 348 10.36 -1.88 -21.28
C LYS A 348 10.84 -3.24 -21.79
N GLN A 349 10.19 -3.80 -22.79
CA GLN A 349 10.65 -5.02 -23.45
C GLN A 349 11.98 -4.77 -24.12
N MET A 350 12.14 -3.70 -24.88
CA MET A 350 13.39 -3.32 -25.53
C MET A 350 14.54 -3.13 -24.52
N ARG A 351 14.29 -2.52 -23.36
CA ARG A 351 15.27 -2.42 -22.26
C ARG A 351 15.75 -3.80 -21.76
N GLY A 352 14.85 -4.77 -21.69
CA GLY A 352 15.21 -6.14 -21.33
C GLY A 352 16.11 -6.80 -22.38
N LEU A 353 15.73 -6.66 -23.64
CA LEU A 353 16.48 -7.22 -24.79
C LEU A 353 17.83 -6.53 -25.00
N ALA A 354 17.93 -5.23 -24.72
CA ALA A 354 19.20 -4.51 -24.80
C ALA A 354 20.26 -5.10 -23.86
N ARG A 355 19.86 -5.45 -22.64
CA ARG A 355 20.76 -6.15 -21.71
C ARG A 355 21.17 -7.52 -22.22
N GLU A 356 20.22 -8.29 -22.74
CA GLU A 356 20.49 -9.61 -23.28
C GLU A 356 21.45 -9.55 -24.49
N ILE A 357 21.25 -8.60 -25.41
CA ILE A 357 22.13 -8.36 -26.56
C ILE A 357 23.53 -7.98 -26.09
N ALA A 358 23.65 -7.07 -25.12
CA ALA A 358 24.93 -6.64 -24.58
C ALA A 358 25.71 -7.78 -23.89
N GLU A 359 25.01 -8.64 -23.15
CA GLU A 359 25.59 -9.75 -22.40
C GLU A 359 25.90 -10.97 -23.25
N LYS A 360 25.01 -11.30 -24.22
CA LYS A 360 25.07 -12.56 -25.00
C LYS A 360 25.35 -12.37 -26.47
N GLY A 361 25.41 -11.14 -26.98
CA GLY A 361 25.61 -10.83 -28.41
C GLY A 361 24.39 -11.06 -29.29
N GLY A 362 23.21 -11.34 -28.69
CA GLY A 362 21.97 -11.58 -29.44
C GLY A 362 20.80 -11.89 -28.49
N ILE A 363 19.62 -12.15 -29.03
CA ILE A 363 18.40 -12.47 -28.29
C ILE A 363 17.96 -13.93 -28.47
N ASP A 364 17.41 -14.53 -27.42
CA ASP A 364 16.74 -15.81 -27.49
C ASP A 364 15.30 -15.65 -28.04
N ARG A 365 15.11 -15.96 -29.29
CA ARG A 365 13.84 -15.77 -30.00
C ARG A 365 12.74 -16.77 -29.64
N ARG A 366 13.02 -17.81 -28.86
CA ARG A 366 12.02 -18.85 -28.51
C ARG A 366 10.83 -18.30 -27.72
N HIS A 367 11.04 -17.22 -26.95
CA HIS A 367 10.04 -16.66 -26.06
C HIS A 367 9.72 -15.19 -26.33
N VAL A 368 10.30 -14.62 -27.40
CA VAL A 368 10.15 -13.19 -27.72
C VAL A 368 9.44 -13.05 -29.06
N ARG A 369 8.30 -12.33 -29.05
CA ARG A 369 7.63 -11.87 -30.27
C ARG A 369 7.87 -10.39 -30.41
N LEU A 370 8.40 -9.96 -31.53
CA LEU A 370 8.67 -8.58 -31.87
C LEU A 370 7.79 -8.17 -33.05
N ASP A 371 7.38 -6.93 -33.05
CA ASP A 371 6.84 -6.25 -34.23
C ASP A 371 8.00 -5.73 -35.12
N VAL A 372 7.64 -5.05 -36.17
CA VAL A 372 8.63 -4.53 -37.15
C VAL A 372 9.60 -3.55 -36.52
N GLU A 373 9.13 -2.69 -35.62
CA GLU A 373 9.95 -1.70 -34.91
C GLU A 373 10.90 -2.39 -33.92
N GLY A 374 10.42 -3.37 -33.16
CA GLY A 374 11.23 -4.14 -32.21
C GLY A 374 12.33 -4.96 -32.93
N GLU A 375 12.03 -5.56 -34.10
CA GLU A 375 13.02 -6.25 -34.89
C GLU A 375 14.09 -5.28 -35.45
N ALA A 376 13.67 -4.10 -35.91
CA ALA A 376 14.58 -3.07 -36.38
C ALA A 376 15.50 -2.58 -35.28
N PHE A 377 14.95 -2.31 -34.08
CA PHE A 377 15.70 -1.89 -32.91
C PHE A 377 16.73 -2.95 -32.48
N CYS A 378 16.32 -4.20 -32.33
CA CYS A 378 17.23 -5.30 -31.94
C CYS A 378 18.32 -5.54 -32.96
N SER A 379 18.02 -5.45 -34.25
CA SER A 379 19.01 -5.60 -35.34
C SER A 379 20.03 -4.46 -35.32
N TRP A 380 19.55 -3.22 -35.18
CA TRP A 380 20.39 -2.04 -35.02
C TRP A 380 21.31 -2.16 -33.80
N LEU A 381 20.74 -2.52 -32.65
CA LEU A 381 21.48 -2.65 -31.43
C LEU A 381 22.52 -3.74 -31.44
N THR A 382 22.21 -4.89 -32.07
CA THR A 382 23.17 -5.99 -32.28
C THR A 382 24.36 -5.51 -33.10
N ALA A 383 24.11 -4.80 -34.19
CA ALA A 383 25.16 -4.22 -35.01
C ALA A 383 26.01 -3.20 -34.23
N LEU A 384 25.39 -2.36 -33.44
CA LEU A 384 26.07 -1.37 -32.58
C LEU A 384 27.00 -2.04 -31.55
N TYR A 385 26.57 -3.10 -30.89
CA TYR A 385 27.39 -3.82 -29.89
C TYR A 385 28.46 -4.75 -30.53
N GLN A 386 28.29 -5.17 -31.78
CA GLN A 386 29.31 -5.91 -32.54
C GLN A 386 30.36 -4.99 -33.16
N GLY A 387 30.04 -3.72 -33.35
CA GLY A 387 30.95 -2.71 -33.88
C GLY A 387 32.09 -2.35 -32.91
N SER A 388 33.10 -1.62 -33.46
CA SER A 388 34.27 -1.17 -32.70
C SER A 388 34.12 0.19 -32.04
N GLY A 389 32.94 0.82 -32.16
CA GLY A 389 32.64 2.15 -31.58
C GLY A 389 32.33 2.13 -30.10
N GLU A 390 32.10 3.31 -29.53
CA GLU A 390 31.65 3.49 -28.14
C GLU A 390 30.28 2.81 -27.95
N LYS A 391 30.20 1.96 -26.94
CA LYS A 391 28.99 1.20 -26.60
C LYS A 391 28.25 1.92 -25.48
N PRO A 392 27.00 2.38 -25.72
CA PRO A 392 26.20 3.01 -24.67
C PRO A 392 25.83 1.98 -23.58
N GLU A 393 25.50 2.48 -22.38
CA GLU A 393 25.07 1.65 -21.27
C GLU A 393 23.75 0.93 -21.64
N PRO A 394 23.70 -0.43 -21.64
CA PRO A 394 22.50 -1.17 -22.07
C PRO A 394 21.29 -0.98 -21.17
N ARG A 395 21.46 -0.38 -20.01
CA ARG A 395 20.36 -0.04 -19.10
C ARG A 395 19.70 1.28 -19.45
N ASP A 396 20.41 2.19 -20.10
CA ASP A 396 19.87 3.47 -20.54
C ASP A 396 19.08 3.35 -21.84
N ILE A 397 17.83 2.89 -21.70
CA ILE A 397 16.93 2.73 -22.83
C ILE A 397 16.54 4.07 -23.46
N CYS A 398 16.59 5.17 -22.72
CA CYS A 398 16.29 6.50 -23.23
C CYS A 398 17.35 6.95 -24.24
N GLU A 399 18.63 6.78 -23.91
CA GLU A 399 19.73 7.06 -24.82
C GLU A 399 19.72 6.13 -26.02
N LEU A 400 19.53 4.81 -25.81
CA LEU A 400 19.45 3.85 -26.89
C LEU A 400 18.29 4.17 -27.86
N ARG A 401 17.12 4.53 -27.34
CA ARG A 401 15.97 4.94 -28.14
C ARG A 401 16.28 6.19 -28.98
N ARG A 402 16.88 7.20 -28.38
CA ARG A 402 17.22 8.45 -29.05
C ARG A 402 18.15 8.19 -30.23
N ARG A 403 19.25 7.45 -30.03
CA ARG A 403 20.19 7.07 -31.09
C ARG A 403 19.52 6.26 -32.20
N PHE A 404 18.70 5.27 -31.84
CA PHE A 404 17.97 4.46 -32.82
C PHE A 404 17.06 5.29 -33.72
N LEU A 405 16.28 6.20 -33.12
CA LEU A 405 15.34 7.06 -33.86
C LEU A 405 16.08 8.05 -34.77
N GLU A 406 17.16 8.66 -34.30
CA GLU A 406 17.99 9.59 -35.11
C GLU A 406 18.62 8.87 -36.31
N GLU A 407 19.17 7.67 -36.13
CA GLU A 407 19.75 6.90 -37.23
C GLU A 407 18.70 6.36 -38.21
N SER A 408 17.50 6.03 -37.70
CA SER A 408 16.39 5.59 -38.54
C SER A 408 15.86 6.73 -39.42
N GLN A 409 15.81 7.97 -38.91
CA GLN A 409 15.43 9.14 -39.69
C GLN A 409 16.43 9.54 -40.75
N ARG A 410 17.74 9.31 -40.51
CA ARG A 410 18.79 9.57 -41.51
C ARG A 410 18.82 8.57 -42.70
N LYS A 411 18.16 7.44 -42.56
CA LYS A 411 18.09 6.38 -43.58
C LYS A 411 16.81 6.44 -44.42
N GLN A 412 15.85 7.28 -44.08
CA GLN A 412 14.66 7.63 -44.86
C GLN A 412 14.93 8.87 -45.71
#